data_290609d4b68b9fd81097881011068cec
#
_entry.id   290609d4b68b9fd81097881011068cec
#
_cell.length_a   1.000
_cell.length_b   1.000
_cell.length_c   1.000
_cell.angle_alpha   90.00
_cell.angle_beta   90.00
_cell.angle_gamma   90.00
#
_symmetry.space_group_name_H-M   'P 1'
#
loop_
_entity.id
_entity.type
_entity.pdbx_description
1 polymer ?
#
loop_
_entity_poly.entity_id
_entity_poly.type
_entity_poly.pdbx_seq_one_letter_code
_entity_poly.pdbx_strand_id
1 'polypeptide(L)'
;MDAAIAAGLCNGILNAQSAGIGGGHFMLIYLKEAKKMYAIDARETAPQNTHVWSFVDKSSHIGGLAVAIPGEIYGFWQAHQLGGKLPWQSLFQPAIRLCRTGFRVSRVLAFAIDFLEDSIRSDSELTNVFVNPLTNSTYKENDLIKMSKLADTLELISNTNINEFYKGNLSRIIVNEINENGK
;
A
#
# COMPACT_ATOMS: atom_id res chain seq x y z
N MET A 1 -4.80 -14.11 13.83
CA MET A 1 -5.26 -13.28 12.72
C MET A 1 -4.78 -11.85 12.87
N ASP A 2 -5.17 -11.17 13.93
CA ASP A 2 -4.85 -9.75 14.18
C ASP A 2 -3.38 -9.40 14.02
N ALA A 3 -2.49 -10.22 14.61
CA ALA A 3 -1.04 -10.01 14.48
C ALA A 3 -0.54 -10.13 13.03
N ALA A 4 -1.12 -11.04 12.24
CA ALA A 4 -0.74 -11.18 10.82
C ALA A 4 -1.16 -9.95 10.00
N ILE A 5 -2.37 -9.41 10.24
CA ILE A 5 -2.85 -8.19 9.58
C ILE A 5 -1.99 -6.99 9.98
N ALA A 6 -1.75 -6.79 11.28
CA ALA A 6 -0.91 -5.70 11.76
C ALA A 6 0.53 -5.79 11.21
N ALA A 7 1.09 -6.99 11.13
CA ALA A 7 2.40 -7.22 10.53
C ALA A 7 2.41 -6.93 9.03
N GLY A 8 1.37 -7.32 8.29
CA GLY A 8 1.20 -7.00 6.87
C GLY A 8 1.17 -5.49 6.62
N LEU A 9 0.37 -4.75 7.38
CA LEU A 9 0.32 -3.29 7.31
C LEU A 9 1.68 -2.64 7.60
N CYS A 10 2.39 -3.11 8.63
CA CYS A 10 3.75 -2.64 8.92
C CYS A 10 4.74 -2.99 7.80
N ASN A 11 4.61 -4.18 7.22
CA ASN A 11 5.45 -4.62 6.10
C ASN A 11 5.32 -3.71 4.89
N GLY A 12 4.09 -3.27 4.57
CA GLY A 12 3.84 -2.33 3.47
C GLY A 12 4.51 -0.95 3.66
N ILE A 13 4.90 -0.60 4.89
CA ILE A 13 5.65 0.62 5.19
C ILE A 13 7.15 0.37 5.13
N LEU A 14 7.61 -0.68 5.83
CA LEU A 14 9.04 -0.98 5.97
C LEU A 14 9.67 -1.50 4.67
N ASN A 15 8.87 -2.12 3.81
CA ASN A 15 9.25 -2.68 2.52
C ASN A 15 8.39 -2.07 1.39
N ALA A 16 8.29 -0.75 1.37
CA ALA A 16 7.46 -0.01 0.42
C ALA A 16 7.77 -0.29 -1.07
N GLN A 17 8.98 -0.81 -1.36
CA GLN A 17 9.35 -1.25 -2.70
C GLN A 17 8.65 -2.55 -3.13
N SER A 18 8.04 -3.31 -2.21
CA SER A 18 7.52 -4.66 -2.48
C SER A 18 6.13 -4.93 -1.93
N ALA A 19 5.61 -4.09 -1.04
CA ALA A 19 4.32 -4.27 -0.39
C ALA A 19 3.67 -2.93 -0.09
N GLY A 20 2.35 -2.92 0.15
CA GLY A 20 1.62 -1.72 0.54
C GLY A 20 0.15 -1.77 0.16
N ILE A 21 -0.61 -0.81 0.67
CA ILE A 21 -2.07 -0.74 0.48
C ILE A 21 -2.53 -0.51 -0.97
N GLY A 22 -1.60 -0.13 -1.85
CA GLY A 22 -1.83 -0.04 -3.30
C GLY A 22 -1.64 -1.38 -4.03
N GLY A 23 -1.19 -2.41 -3.33
CA GLY A 23 -0.93 -3.75 -3.84
C GLY A 23 -1.97 -4.78 -3.42
N GLY A 24 -1.51 -6.02 -3.28
CA GLY A 24 -2.34 -7.13 -2.85
C GLY A 24 -1.52 -8.29 -2.27
N HIS A 25 -2.22 -9.34 -1.90
CA HIS A 25 -1.58 -10.53 -1.33
C HIS A 25 -2.41 -11.80 -1.54
N PHE A 26 -1.78 -12.93 -1.33
CA PHE A 26 -2.44 -14.21 -1.09
C PHE A 26 -2.30 -14.59 0.37
N MET A 27 -3.37 -15.10 0.98
CA MET A 27 -3.34 -15.51 2.38
C MET A 27 -3.97 -16.89 2.56
N LEU A 28 -3.26 -17.78 3.25
CA LEU A 28 -3.79 -19.05 3.72
C LEU A 28 -4.06 -18.97 5.21
N ILE A 29 -5.28 -19.35 5.62
CA ILE A 29 -5.75 -19.26 6.99
C ILE A 29 -6.21 -20.66 7.44
N TYR A 30 -5.62 -21.17 8.50
CA TYR A 30 -6.08 -22.39 9.15
C TYR A 30 -6.75 -22.06 10.49
N LEU A 31 -8.05 -22.33 10.58
CA LEU A 31 -8.80 -22.20 11.84
C LEU A 31 -8.79 -23.54 12.58
N LYS A 32 -7.94 -23.64 13.61
CA LYS A 32 -7.69 -24.88 14.35
C LYS A 32 -8.95 -25.47 14.96
N GLU A 33 -9.79 -24.65 15.58
CA GLU A 33 -11.03 -25.10 16.24
C GLU A 33 -12.04 -25.67 15.24
N ALA A 34 -12.21 -25.00 14.10
CA ALA A 34 -13.09 -25.43 13.02
C ALA A 34 -12.46 -26.50 12.13
N LYS A 35 -11.17 -26.77 12.25
CA LYS A 35 -10.37 -27.65 11.36
C LYS A 35 -10.57 -27.31 9.87
N LYS A 36 -10.72 -26.03 9.56
CA LYS A 36 -10.94 -25.52 8.20
C LYS A 36 -9.80 -24.65 7.73
N MET A 37 -9.50 -24.77 6.46
CA MET A 37 -8.54 -23.94 5.75
C MET A 37 -9.30 -23.02 4.79
N TYR A 38 -8.88 -21.76 4.73
CA TYR A 38 -9.37 -20.75 3.81
C TYR A 38 -8.20 -20.20 2.99
N ALA A 39 -8.44 -19.97 1.72
CA ALA A 39 -7.54 -19.22 0.87
C ALA A 39 -8.21 -17.88 0.52
N ILE A 40 -7.51 -16.79 0.72
CA ILE A 40 -7.93 -15.46 0.28
C ILE A 40 -7.03 -15.08 -0.89
N ASP A 41 -7.64 -14.85 -2.03
CA ASP A 41 -7.03 -14.20 -3.17
C ASP A 41 -7.38 -12.70 -3.08
N ALA A 42 -6.42 -11.92 -2.67
CA ALA A 42 -6.48 -10.47 -2.59
C ALA A 42 -5.47 -9.83 -3.55
N ARG A 43 -5.21 -10.49 -4.69
CA ARG A 43 -4.41 -9.94 -5.77
C ARG A 43 -5.09 -8.72 -6.38
N GLU A 44 -4.32 -7.81 -6.91
CA GLU A 44 -4.81 -6.67 -7.66
C GLU A 44 -5.54 -7.14 -8.91
N THR A 45 -6.62 -6.45 -9.27
CA THR A 45 -7.40 -6.74 -10.47
C THR A 45 -7.26 -5.61 -11.49
N ALA A 46 -7.30 -5.97 -12.77
CA ALA A 46 -7.37 -4.97 -13.82
C ALA A 46 -8.68 -4.17 -13.73
N PRO A 47 -8.68 -2.87 -14.05
CA PRO A 47 -9.90 -2.11 -14.19
C PRO A 47 -10.86 -2.75 -15.20
N GLN A 48 -12.17 -2.63 -14.96
CA GLN A 48 -13.21 -3.31 -15.74
C GLN A 48 -13.15 -3.02 -17.25
N ASN A 49 -12.70 -1.84 -17.63
CA ASN A 49 -12.59 -1.43 -19.03
C ASN A 49 -11.22 -1.73 -19.65
N THR A 50 -10.37 -2.51 -18.99
CA THR A 50 -9.07 -2.91 -19.54
C THR A 50 -9.25 -4.00 -20.61
N HIS A 51 -8.62 -3.81 -21.75
CA HIS A 51 -8.63 -4.74 -22.88
C HIS A 51 -7.19 -5.15 -23.24
N VAL A 52 -7.04 -6.23 -23.99
CA VAL A 52 -5.74 -6.69 -24.50
C VAL A 52 -4.97 -5.57 -25.24
N TRP A 53 -5.71 -4.70 -25.93
CA TRP A 53 -5.14 -3.59 -26.71
C TRP A 53 -4.96 -2.28 -25.91
N SER A 54 -5.28 -2.26 -24.60
CA SER A 54 -5.18 -1.04 -23.77
C SER A 54 -3.75 -0.51 -23.65
N PHE A 55 -2.75 -1.38 -23.83
CA PHE A 55 -1.33 -1.06 -23.68
C PHE A 55 -0.57 -1.03 -25.00
N VAL A 56 -1.24 -1.01 -26.14
CA VAL A 56 -0.57 -0.81 -27.43
C VAL A 56 -0.03 0.62 -27.45
N ASP A 57 1.28 0.73 -27.67
CA ASP A 57 2.02 2.00 -27.67
C ASP A 57 1.98 2.77 -26.33
N LYS A 58 1.60 2.11 -25.23
CA LYS A 58 1.54 2.69 -23.88
C LYS A 58 2.25 1.80 -22.88
N SER A 59 2.80 2.43 -21.82
CA SER A 59 3.43 1.69 -20.74
C SER A 59 2.40 0.94 -19.89
N SER A 60 2.67 -0.33 -19.60
CA SER A 60 1.95 -1.11 -18.59
C SER A 60 2.65 -1.07 -17.21
N HIS A 61 3.73 -0.29 -17.08
CA HIS A 61 4.56 -0.23 -15.89
C HIS A 61 4.54 1.15 -15.21
N ILE A 62 4.23 2.21 -15.94
CA ILE A 62 4.31 3.59 -15.47
C ILE A 62 3.07 4.37 -15.90
N GLY A 63 2.62 5.27 -15.03
CA GLY A 63 1.47 6.16 -15.28
C GLY A 63 0.15 5.58 -14.81
N GLY A 64 -0.90 6.39 -14.87
CA GLY A 64 -2.23 6.04 -14.34
C GLY A 64 -2.87 4.83 -15.02
N LEU A 65 -2.57 4.59 -16.31
CA LEU A 65 -3.09 3.42 -17.03
C LEU A 65 -2.51 2.09 -16.48
N ALA A 66 -1.31 2.12 -15.89
CA ALA A 66 -0.66 0.95 -15.31
C ALA A 66 -1.22 0.58 -13.92
N VAL A 67 -2.03 1.45 -13.30
CA VAL A 67 -2.56 1.24 -11.95
C VAL A 67 -3.67 0.20 -11.97
N ALA A 68 -3.49 -0.86 -11.19
CA ALA A 68 -4.52 -1.87 -10.93
C ALA A 68 -5.40 -1.49 -9.74
N ILE A 69 -6.51 -2.18 -9.55
CA ILE A 69 -7.38 -2.01 -8.39
C ILE A 69 -6.75 -2.77 -7.22
N PRO A 70 -6.37 -2.10 -6.11
CA PRO A 70 -5.70 -2.73 -4.99
C PRO A 70 -6.58 -3.77 -4.28
N GLY A 71 -5.98 -4.88 -3.86
CA GLY A 71 -6.67 -5.94 -3.12
C GLY A 71 -6.33 -6.01 -1.63
N GLU A 72 -5.19 -5.44 -1.19
CA GLU A 72 -4.60 -5.68 0.12
C GLU A 72 -5.54 -5.37 1.29
N ILE A 73 -6.14 -4.19 1.32
CA ILE A 73 -7.05 -3.79 2.40
C ILE A 73 -8.29 -4.69 2.45
N TYR A 74 -8.83 -5.06 1.28
CA TYR A 74 -9.97 -5.97 1.22
C TYR A 74 -9.63 -7.37 1.73
N GLY A 75 -8.46 -7.89 1.36
CA GLY A 75 -7.98 -9.18 1.85
C GLY A 75 -7.79 -9.20 3.36
N PHE A 76 -7.18 -8.16 3.95
CA PHE A 76 -7.05 -8.03 5.40
C PHE A 76 -8.42 -7.94 6.08
N TRP A 77 -9.36 -7.22 5.49
CA TRP A 77 -10.72 -7.15 6.00
C TRP A 77 -11.40 -8.52 5.99
N GLN A 78 -11.32 -9.28 4.90
CA GLN A 78 -11.88 -10.63 4.81
C GLN A 78 -11.24 -11.57 5.85
N ALA A 79 -9.92 -11.51 6.02
CA ALA A 79 -9.22 -12.26 7.04
C ALA A 79 -9.70 -11.90 8.44
N HIS A 80 -9.88 -10.60 8.73
CA HIS A 80 -10.39 -10.13 10.01
C HIS A 80 -11.81 -10.65 10.29
N GLN A 81 -12.72 -10.68 9.30
CA GLN A 81 -14.06 -11.25 9.45
C GLN A 81 -14.04 -12.75 9.79
N LEU A 82 -13.05 -13.49 9.28
CA LEU A 82 -12.92 -14.93 9.54
C LEU A 82 -12.39 -15.24 10.95
N GLY A 83 -11.54 -14.41 11.52
CA GLY A 83 -10.89 -14.79 12.78
C GLY A 83 -10.22 -13.65 13.54
N GLY A 84 -10.56 -12.39 13.24
CA GLY A 84 -10.14 -11.23 14.02
C GLY A 84 -10.81 -11.21 15.38
N LYS A 85 -10.07 -10.77 16.39
CA LYS A 85 -10.57 -10.63 17.79
C LYS A 85 -10.43 -9.21 18.31
N LEU A 86 -9.43 -8.47 17.85
CA LEU A 86 -9.22 -7.08 18.23
C LEU A 86 -10.05 -6.14 17.34
N PRO A 87 -10.40 -4.94 17.81
CA PRO A 87 -11.01 -3.94 16.97
C PRO A 87 -10.15 -3.64 15.73
N TRP A 88 -10.78 -3.54 14.56
CA TRP A 88 -10.10 -3.26 13.28
C TRP A 88 -9.13 -2.08 13.37
N GLN A 89 -9.60 -0.98 13.96
CA GLN A 89 -8.80 0.24 14.17
C GLN A 89 -7.48 -0.02 14.89
N SER A 90 -7.46 -0.91 15.87
CA SER A 90 -6.26 -1.18 16.66
C SER A 90 -5.14 -1.85 15.85
N LEU A 91 -5.49 -2.56 14.76
CA LEU A 91 -4.54 -3.25 13.90
C LEU A 91 -3.68 -2.29 13.08
N PHE A 92 -4.19 -1.09 12.81
CA PHE A 92 -3.49 -0.05 12.06
C PHE A 92 -2.53 0.78 12.93
N GLN A 93 -2.73 0.81 14.24
CA GLN A 93 -1.98 1.70 15.13
C GLN A 93 -0.45 1.51 15.07
N PRO A 94 0.11 0.29 14.98
CA PRO A 94 1.55 0.11 14.81
C PRO A 94 2.06 0.75 13.51
N ALA A 95 1.35 0.54 12.41
CA ALA A 95 1.69 1.07 11.09
C ALA A 95 1.61 2.60 11.05
N ILE A 96 0.51 3.18 11.56
CA ILE A 96 0.34 4.63 11.69
C ILE A 96 1.49 5.24 12.50
N ARG A 97 1.85 4.61 13.62
CA ARG A 97 2.95 5.06 14.47
C ARG A 97 4.28 5.05 13.73
N LEU A 98 4.61 3.98 12.99
CA LEU A 98 5.81 3.90 12.16
C LEU A 98 5.87 5.05 11.15
N CYS A 99 4.77 5.33 10.46
CA CYS A 99 4.71 6.43 9.49
C CYS A 99 4.93 7.80 10.14
N ARG A 100 4.35 8.04 11.33
CA ARG A 100 4.42 9.34 12.03
C ARG A 100 5.76 9.55 12.74
N THR A 101 6.27 8.56 13.47
CA THR A 101 7.53 8.68 14.20
C THR A 101 8.75 8.52 13.29
N GLY A 102 8.57 7.82 12.19
CA GLY A 102 9.62 7.45 11.25
C GLY A 102 10.23 6.08 11.57
N PHE A 103 10.88 5.53 10.58
CA PHE A 103 11.61 4.27 10.66
C PHE A 103 12.94 4.37 9.90
N ARG A 104 13.88 3.48 10.22
CA ARG A 104 15.17 3.43 9.53
C ARG A 104 15.03 2.74 8.19
N VAL A 105 15.53 3.38 7.15
CA VAL A 105 15.58 2.81 5.79
C VAL A 105 16.44 1.56 5.81
N SER A 106 15.87 0.42 5.44
CA SER A 106 16.60 -0.84 5.32
C SER A 106 17.54 -0.82 4.10
N ARG A 107 18.54 -1.71 4.10
CA ARG A 107 19.44 -1.87 2.95
C ARG A 107 18.68 -2.19 1.66
N VAL A 108 17.62 -3.01 1.74
CA VAL A 108 16.83 -3.39 0.57
C VAL A 108 16.03 -2.22 0.04
N LEU A 109 15.39 -1.44 0.92
CA LEU A 109 14.67 -0.22 0.53
C LEU A 109 15.63 0.83 -0.03
N ALA A 110 16.80 1.03 0.59
CA ALA A 110 17.83 1.95 0.10
C ALA A 110 18.32 1.57 -1.30
N PHE A 111 18.54 0.28 -1.55
CA PHE A 111 18.91 -0.22 -2.88
C PHE A 111 17.83 0.07 -3.92
N ALA A 112 16.56 -0.17 -3.57
CA ALA A 112 15.44 0.12 -4.47
C ALA A 112 15.29 1.61 -4.78
N ILE A 113 15.45 2.47 -3.77
CA ILE A 113 15.42 3.93 -3.91
C ILE A 113 16.56 4.40 -4.83
N ASP A 114 17.76 3.88 -4.65
CA ASP A 114 18.93 4.21 -5.48
C ASP A 114 18.75 3.74 -6.93
N PHE A 115 18.27 2.52 -7.12
CA PHE A 115 18.01 1.95 -8.44
C PHE A 115 16.93 2.70 -9.22
N LEU A 116 15.93 3.27 -8.52
CA LEU A 116 14.80 3.98 -9.12
C LEU A 116 14.91 5.50 -8.99
N GLU A 117 16.10 6.05 -8.69
CA GLU A 117 16.25 7.48 -8.39
C GLU A 117 15.70 8.38 -9.49
N ASP A 118 15.97 8.09 -10.76
CA ASP A 118 15.48 8.88 -11.90
C ASP A 118 13.94 8.87 -11.96
N SER A 119 13.31 7.70 -11.75
CA SER A 119 11.86 7.58 -11.70
C SER A 119 11.26 8.30 -10.50
N ILE A 120 11.89 8.23 -9.33
CA ILE A 120 11.48 8.95 -8.13
C ILE A 120 11.54 10.46 -8.36
N ARG A 121 12.61 10.95 -8.98
CA ARG A 121 12.78 12.39 -9.24
C ARG A 121 11.87 12.92 -10.35
N SER A 122 11.41 12.06 -11.25
CA SER A 122 10.44 12.45 -12.29
C SER A 122 9.01 12.56 -11.79
N ASP A 123 8.72 12.03 -10.60
CA ASP A 123 7.39 12.06 -9.96
C ASP A 123 7.44 12.90 -8.67
N SER A 124 6.61 13.93 -8.59
CA SER A 124 6.58 14.86 -7.46
C SER A 124 6.19 14.19 -6.14
N GLU A 125 5.24 13.25 -6.17
CA GLU A 125 4.79 12.59 -4.95
C GLU A 125 5.81 11.56 -4.45
N LEU A 126 6.47 10.82 -5.34
CA LEU A 126 7.58 9.96 -4.97
C LEU A 126 8.77 10.77 -4.46
N THR A 127 9.07 11.92 -5.07
CA THR A 127 10.09 12.86 -4.58
C THR A 127 9.78 13.32 -3.15
N ASN A 128 8.54 13.70 -2.87
CA ASN A 128 8.11 14.12 -1.53
C ASN A 128 8.30 13.03 -0.45
N VAL A 129 8.25 11.75 -0.86
CA VAL A 129 8.41 10.62 0.07
C VAL A 129 9.87 10.17 0.19
N PHE A 130 10.59 10.03 -0.92
CA PHE A 130 11.87 9.32 -0.96
C PHE A 130 13.09 10.22 -1.14
N VAL A 131 12.91 11.53 -1.29
CA VAL A 131 14.00 12.51 -1.30
C VAL A 131 13.98 13.29 0.00
N ASN A 132 15.14 13.37 0.67
CA ASN A 132 15.29 14.13 1.90
C ASN A 132 15.28 15.64 1.59
N PRO A 133 14.32 16.42 2.07
CA PRO A 133 14.19 17.83 1.73
C PRO A 133 15.34 18.69 2.28
N LEU A 134 16.09 18.23 3.28
CA LEU A 134 17.21 18.96 3.85
C LEU A 134 18.49 18.80 3.02
N THR A 135 18.69 17.67 2.38
CA THR A 135 19.91 17.35 1.63
C THR A 135 19.69 17.32 0.11
N ASN A 136 18.45 17.34 -0.33
CA ASN A 136 18.03 17.13 -1.71
C ASN A 136 18.58 15.83 -2.33
N SER A 137 18.87 14.82 -1.48
CA SER A 137 19.33 13.49 -1.88
C SER A 137 18.28 12.46 -1.55
N THR A 138 18.24 11.37 -2.31
CA THR A 138 17.44 10.20 -1.97
C THR A 138 17.87 9.62 -0.62
N TYR A 139 16.91 9.09 0.15
CA TYR A 139 17.21 8.47 1.43
C TYR A 139 18.13 7.25 1.25
N LYS A 140 19.10 7.11 2.14
CA LYS A 140 20.09 6.02 2.17
C LYS A 140 19.83 5.09 3.35
N GLU A 141 20.53 3.93 3.35
CA GLU A 141 20.44 2.97 4.46
C GLU A 141 20.69 3.67 5.82
N ASN A 142 19.85 3.33 6.80
CA ASN A 142 19.82 3.90 8.15
C ASN A 142 19.33 5.36 8.28
N ASP A 143 19.00 6.04 7.20
CA ASP A 143 18.30 7.32 7.29
C ASP A 143 16.93 7.14 7.93
N LEU A 144 16.43 8.19 8.59
CA LEU A 144 15.10 8.20 9.17
C LEU A 144 14.11 8.78 8.15
N ILE A 145 13.17 7.97 7.69
CA ILE A 145 12.10 8.39 6.78
C ILE A 145 10.76 8.44 7.53
N LYS A 146 9.92 9.43 7.19
CA LYS A 146 8.54 9.57 7.67
C LYS A 146 7.58 9.60 6.48
N MET A 147 6.38 9.02 6.68
CA MET A 147 5.33 8.96 5.66
C MET A 147 4.02 9.52 6.21
N SER A 148 4.00 10.81 6.55
CA SER A 148 2.87 11.43 7.28
C SER A 148 1.55 11.36 6.50
N LYS A 149 1.56 11.59 5.19
CA LYS A 149 0.36 11.47 4.33
C LYS A 149 -0.20 10.02 4.37
N LEU A 150 0.68 9.01 4.33
CA LEU A 150 0.27 7.62 4.44
C LEU A 150 -0.31 7.30 5.82
N ALA A 151 0.24 7.90 6.89
CA ALA A 151 -0.33 7.77 8.23
C ALA A 151 -1.78 8.29 8.28
N ASP A 152 -2.04 9.44 7.67
CA ASP A 152 -3.39 10.04 7.63
C ASP A 152 -4.36 9.16 6.83
N THR A 153 -3.91 8.60 5.71
CA THR A 153 -4.68 7.64 4.90
C THR A 153 -5.02 6.38 5.70
N LEU A 154 -4.02 5.78 6.38
CA LEU A 154 -4.23 4.59 7.21
C LEU A 154 -5.17 4.88 8.39
N GLU A 155 -5.06 6.06 9.00
CA GLU A 155 -5.95 6.49 10.08
C GLU A 155 -7.39 6.65 9.60
N LEU A 156 -7.60 7.26 8.42
CA LEU A 156 -8.91 7.38 7.78
C LEU A 156 -9.53 5.99 7.54
N ILE A 157 -8.78 5.06 6.92
CA ILE A 157 -9.26 3.69 6.66
C ILE A 157 -9.58 2.97 7.96
N SER A 158 -8.79 3.16 9.01
CA SER A 158 -8.96 2.50 10.30
C SER A 158 -10.20 2.98 11.07
N ASN A 159 -10.52 4.28 10.96
CA ASN A 159 -11.61 4.93 11.70
C ASN A 159 -12.96 4.83 11.00
N THR A 160 -12.97 4.58 9.71
CA THR A 160 -14.17 4.40 8.89
C THR A 160 -14.45 2.90 8.70
N ASN A 161 -14.64 2.50 7.48
CA ASN A 161 -14.72 1.11 7.10
C ASN A 161 -14.08 0.92 5.72
N ILE A 162 -13.96 -0.32 5.30
CA ILE A 162 -13.37 -0.68 4.01
C ILE A 162 -14.01 0.07 2.82
N ASN A 163 -15.28 0.44 2.93
CA ASN A 163 -15.96 1.15 1.84
C ASN A 163 -15.36 2.53 1.57
N GLU A 164 -14.74 3.19 2.55
CA GLU A 164 -14.06 4.47 2.32
C GLU A 164 -12.96 4.33 1.29
N PHE A 165 -12.18 3.25 1.35
CA PHE A 165 -11.10 2.99 0.41
C PHE A 165 -11.60 2.60 -0.99
N TYR A 166 -12.72 1.85 -1.09
CA TYR A 166 -13.18 1.30 -2.38
C TYR A 166 -14.39 2.03 -2.99
N LYS A 167 -15.19 2.73 -2.20
CA LYS A 167 -16.46 3.34 -2.65
C LYS A 167 -16.73 4.73 -2.04
N GLY A 168 -15.88 5.18 -1.12
CA GLY A 168 -16.03 6.43 -0.41
C GLY A 168 -15.33 7.62 -1.07
N ASN A 169 -15.06 8.65 -0.28
CA ASN A 169 -14.39 9.84 -0.76
C ASN A 169 -12.93 9.57 -1.14
N LEU A 170 -12.24 8.73 -0.36
CA LEU A 170 -10.85 8.34 -0.65
C LEU A 170 -10.72 7.67 -2.03
N SER A 171 -11.65 6.76 -2.37
CA SER A 171 -11.64 6.14 -3.71
C SER A 171 -11.82 7.16 -4.84
N ARG A 172 -12.64 8.20 -4.64
CA ARG A 172 -12.82 9.26 -5.63
C ARG A 172 -11.55 10.08 -5.82
N ILE A 173 -10.86 10.40 -4.73
CA ILE A 173 -9.57 11.11 -4.78
C ILE A 173 -8.56 10.29 -5.56
N ILE A 174 -8.39 9.01 -5.23
CA ILE A 174 -7.47 8.10 -5.93
C ILE A 174 -7.79 8.01 -7.43
N VAL A 175 -9.06 7.82 -7.78
CA VAL A 175 -9.48 7.74 -9.20
C VAL A 175 -9.21 9.05 -9.94
N ASN A 176 -9.45 10.20 -9.32
CA ASN A 176 -9.16 11.49 -9.93
C ASN A 176 -7.66 11.67 -10.18
N GLU A 177 -6.82 11.37 -9.21
CA GLU A 177 -5.35 11.42 -9.35
C GLU A 177 -4.85 10.48 -10.46
N ILE A 178 -5.39 9.25 -10.53
CA ILE A 178 -5.07 8.30 -11.60
C ILE A 178 -5.43 8.87 -12.96
N ASN A 179 -6.61 9.48 -13.10
CA ASN A 179 -7.09 10.05 -14.37
C ASN A 179 -6.29 11.29 -14.80
N GLU A 180 -5.85 12.11 -13.85
CA GLU A 180 -5.02 13.29 -14.11
C GLU A 180 -3.61 12.91 -14.58
N ASN A 181 -3.05 11.83 -14.03
CA ASN A 181 -1.70 11.34 -14.33
C ASN A 181 -1.68 10.21 -15.39
N GLY A 182 -2.82 9.79 -15.88
CA GLY A 182 -3.00 8.66 -16.82
C GLY A 182 -3.07 9.04 -18.29
N LYS A 183 -2.68 10.26 -18.64
CA LYS A 183 -2.71 10.75 -20.05
C LYS A 183 -1.43 10.43 -20.77
#